data_fd7ddac7bfddf8a8c371bf5247f50aab
#
_entry.id   fd7ddac7bfddf8a8c371bf5247f50aab
#
_cell.length_a   1.000
_cell.length_b   1.000
_cell.length_c   1.000
_cell.angle_alpha   90.00
_cell.angle_beta   90.00
_cell.angle_gamma   90.00
#
_symmetry.space_group_name_H-M   'P 1'
#
loop_
_entity.id
_entity.type
_entity.pdbx_description
1 polymer ?
#
loop_
_entity_poly.entity_id
_entity_poly.type
_entity_poly.pdbx_seq_one_letter_code
_entity_poly.pdbx_strand_id
1 'polypeptide(L)'
;RRCLVGSEMCIRDSFLPRNNFDAQETCRTIVESELTKSNFSIYGWRQVPVNPKVLGEKADRTRPEIAQVLFKHNNKDLSGKNLERKLYETRRKIENEAIKKSLSGFYICSLSSKSIIYKGMFLAESISDFYIDLQDERFVSRFAIFHQRFSTNTAPSWDLAQPFRAIAHNGEINTFRGNKNWMKVHEQEMDSNLFEDIENLKPVIQPGTSDSAALDNVCLLYTSPSPRDIS
;
A
#
# COMPACT_ATOMS: atom_id res chain seq x y z
N ARG A 1 -20.42 11.20 9.36
CA ARG A 1 -20.26 9.81 8.91
C ARG A 1 -18.94 9.35 9.46
N ARG A 2 -18.97 8.39 10.38
CA ARG A 2 -17.89 8.05 11.29
C ARG A 2 -16.63 7.59 10.57
N CYS A 3 -15.52 8.09 11.04
CA CYS A 3 -14.17 7.78 10.61
C CYS A 3 -13.84 6.28 10.72
N LEU A 4 -13.18 5.84 9.87
CA LEU A 4 -12.51 4.76 9.20
C LEU A 4 -11.85 3.70 10.07
N VAL A 5 -11.70 3.87 11.36
CA VAL A 5 -11.11 2.88 12.27
C VAL A 5 -12.21 2.29 13.12
N GLY A 6 -12.58 1.03 12.82
CA GLY A 6 -13.62 0.28 13.54
C GLY A 6 -14.96 0.14 12.81
N SER A 7 -15.10 0.66 11.58
CA SER A 7 -16.24 0.33 10.72
C SER A 7 -15.93 -0.92 9.90
N GLU A 8 -16.95 -1.73 9.62
CA GLU A 8 -16.85 -2.89 8.74
C GLU A 8 -16.43 -2.52 7.29
N MET A 9 -16.43 -1.22 6.95
CA MET A 9 -16.08 -0.70 5.63
C MET A 9 -14.63 -0.26 5.57
N CYS A 10 -13.89 -0.78 4.60
CA CYS A 10 -12.52 -0.42 4.33
C CYS A 10 -12.45 0.62 3.20
N ILE A 11 -11.61 1.66 3.37
CA ILE A 11 -11.29 2.66 2.35
C ILE A 11 -9.78 2.63 2.15
N ARG A 12 -9.31 2.50 0.90
CA ARG A 12 -7.89 2.24 0.64
C ARG A 12 -7.34 3.02 -0.53
N ASP A 13 -6.16 3.60 -0.30
CA ASP A 13 -5.50 4.50 -1.24
C ASP A 13 -4.68 3.73 -2.27
N SER A 14 -4.84 4.14 -3.52
CA SER A 14 -4.07 3.65 -4.64
C SER A 14 -3.62 4.82 -5.52
N PHE A 15 -2.39 4.72 -6.01
CA PHE A 15 -1.87 5.54 -7.09
C PHE A 15 -2.17 4.84 -8.41
N LEU A 16 -2.76 5.58 -9.34
CA LEU A 16 -3.11 5.11 -10.68
C LEU A 16 -2.36 5.94 -11.74
N PRO A 17 -2.10 5.41 -12.94
CA PRO A 17 -1.47 6.15 -14.03
C PRO A 17 -2.32 7.36 -14.44
N ARG A 18 -1.89 8.60 -14.16
CA ARG A 18 -2.70 9.81 -14.32
C ARG A 18 -3.12 10.09 -15.77
N ASN A 19 -2.23 9.87 -16.73
CA ASN A 19 -2.43 10.30 -18.12
C ASN A 19 -2.76 9.13 -19.08
N ASN A 20 -3.20 8.01 -18.55
CA ASN A 20 -3.55 6.83 -19.31
C ASN A 20 -4.83 6.19 -18.78
N PHE A 21 -5.96 6.57 -19.37
CA PHE A 21 -7.29 6.13 -18.93
C PHE A 21 -7.48 4.61 -19.07
N ASP A 22 -6.97 4.00 -20.14
CA ASP A 22 -7.06 2.55 -20.34
C ASP A 22 -6.28 1.79 -19.27
N ALA A 23 -5.09 2.29 -18.90
CA ALA A 23 -4.31 1.73 -17.81
C ALA A 23 -4.99 1.94 -16.45
N GLN A 24 -5.64 3.09 -16.21
CA GLN A 24 -6.43 3.31 -14.98
C GLN A 24 -7.57 2.32 -14.87
N GLU A 25 -8.34 2.13 -15.95
CA GLU A 25 -9.46 1.20 -15.98
C GLU A 25 -8.99 -0.24 -15.77
N THR A 26 -7.87 -0.62 -16.40
CA THR A 26 -7.23 -1.92 -16.17
C THR A 26 -6.82 -2.10 -14.71
N CYS A 27 -6.23 -1.08 -14.08
CA CYS A 27 -5.89 -1.12 -12.65
C CYS A 27 -7.14 -1.31 -11.78
N ARG A 28 -8.22 -0.55 -12.03
CA ARG A 28 -9.49 -0.68 -11.30
C ARG A 28 -10.07 -2.09 -11.46
N THR A 29 -10.11 -2.60 -12.66
CA THR A 29 -10.61 -3.95 -12.98
C THR A 29 -9.83 -5.03 -12.22
N ILE A 30 -8.50 -4.92 -12.14
CA ILE A 30 -7.67 -5.87 -11.38
C ILE A 30 -8.03 -5.79 -9.89
N VAL A 31 -8.08 -4.59 -9.32
CA VAL A 31 -8.41 -4.39 -7.90
C VAL A 31 -9.78 -4.97 -7.59
N GLU A 32 -10.79 -4.66 -8.39
CA GLU A 32 -12.16 -5.14 -8.22
C GLU A 32 -12.26 -6.67 -8.36
N SER A 33 -11.59 -7.25 -9.35
CA SER A 33 -11.56 -8.69 -9.58
C SER A 33 -10.95 -9.43 -8.38
N GLU A 34 -9.79 -9.00 -7.91
CA GLU A 34 -9.09 -9.68 -6.80
C GLU A 34 -9.79 -9.46 -5.45
N LEU A 35 -10.38 -8.30 -5.21
CA LEU A 35 -11.23 -8.06 -4.04
C LEU A 35 -12.46 -8.98 -4.07
N THR A 36 -13.14 -9.10 -5.21
CA THR A 36 -14.31 -9.96 -5.37
C THR A 36 -13.96 -11.45 -5.17
N LYS A 37 -12.89 -11.93 -5.78
CA LYS A 37 -12.37 -13.30 -5.59
C LYS A 37 -12.00 -13.57 -4.13
N SER A 38 -11.57 -12.55 -3.40
CA SER A 38 -11.24 -12.63 -1.97
C SER A 38 -12.44 -12.41 -1.04
N ASN A 39 -13.66 -12.49 -1.58
CA ASN A 39 -14.93 -12.38 -0.86
C ASN A 39 -15.19 -10.98 -0.25
N PHE A 40 -14.75 -9.92 -0.93
CA PHE A 40 -15.10 -8.54 -0.61
C PHE A 40 -16.19 -8.02 -1.55
N SER A 41 -17.15 -7.28 -1.01
CA SER A 41 -18.12 -6.49 -1.77
C SER A 41 -17.62 -5.07 -1.93
N ILE A 42 -17.65 -4.55 -3.16
CA ILE A 42 -17.16 -3.22 -3.51
C ILE A 42 -18.36 -2.27 -3.56
N TYR A 43 -18.21 -1.11 -2.91
CA TYR A 43 -19.21 -0.05 -2.90
C TYR A 43 -18.93 1.03 -3.96
N GLY A 44 -17.68 1.14 -4.42
CA GLY A 44 -17.27 2.08 -5.44
C GLY A 44 -15.89 2.66 -5.23
N TRP A 45 -15.57 3.61 -6.09
CA TRP A 45 -14.34 4.38 -6.07
C TRP A 45 -14.60 5.83 -5.71
N ARG A 46 -13.66 6.41 -5.01
CA ARG A 46 -13.63 7.84 -4.70
C ARG A 46 -12.32 8.42 -5.19
N GLN A 47 -12.38 9.50 -5.93
CA GLN A 47 -11.19 10.30 -6.19
C GLN A 47 -10.82 11.07 -4.91
N VAL A 48 -9.55 11.01 -4.51
CA VAL A 48 -9.08 11.76 -3.34
C VAL A 48 -8.95 13.23 -3.72
N PRO A 49 -9.59 14.15 -2.99
CA PRO A 49 -9.47 15.57 -3.29
C PRO A 49 -8.06 16.05 -2.90
N VAL A 50 -7.34 16.55 -3.91
CA VAL A 50 -5.99 17.08 -3.74
C VAL A 50 -5.87 18.47 -4.35
N ASN A 51 -4.96 19.28 -3.81
CA ASN A 51 -4.62 20.58 -4.34
C ASN A 51 -3.21 20.54 -4.98
N PRO A 52 -3.10 20.37 -6.30
CA PRO A 52 -1.80 20.30 -6.97
C PRO A 52 -1.02 21.62 -6.99
N LYS A 53 -1.66 22.75 -6.66
CA LYS A 53 -1.00 24.08 -6.67
C LYS A 53 0.14 24.21 -5.66
N VAL A 54 0.16 23.35 -4.63
CA VAL A 54 1.22 23.32 -3.60
C VAL A 54 2.44 22.50 -4.02
N LEU A 55 2.39 21.85 -5.18
CA LEU A 55 3.46 21.00 -5.69
C LEU A 55 4.45 21.83 -6.53
N GLY A 56 5.72 21.44 -6.47
CA GLY A 56 6.69 21.87 -7.47
C GLY A 56 6.43 21.20 -8.83
N GLU A 57 6.85 21.83 -9.91
CA GLU A 57 6.61 21.39 -11.29
C GLU A 57 6.98 19.90 -11.52
N LYS A 58 8.14 19.46 -11.04
CA LYS A 58 8.61 18.07 -11.20
C LYS A 58 7.68 17.09 -10.50
N ALA A 59 7.21 17.43 -9.31
CA ALA A 59 6.30 16.59 -8.53
C ALA A 59 4.93 16.50 -9.21
N ASP A 60 4.37 17.62 -9.66
CA ASP A 60 3.07 17.62 -10.35
C ASP A 60 3.12 16.89 -11.71
N ARG A 61 4.20 17.03 -12.46
CA ARG A 61 4.36 16.31 -13.73
C ARG A 61 4.29 14.78 -13.57
N THR A 62 4.81 14.27 -12.47
CA THR A 62 4.85 12.82 -12.18
C THR A 62 3.76 12.37 -11.22
N ARG A 63 2.86 13.27 -10.82
CA ARG A 63 1.78 12.99 -9.88
C ARG A 63 0.85 11.91 -10.42
N PRO A 64 0.57 10.85 -9.64
CA PRO A 64 -0.43 9.87 -10.01
C PRO A 64 -1.86 10.44 -9.85
N GLU A 65 -2.81 9.75 -10.42
CA GLU A 65 -4.20 9.84 -9.99
C GLU A 65 -4.33 9.13 -8.64
N ILE A 66 -4.90 9.80 -7.64
CA ILE A 66 -5.04 9.25 -6.29
C ILE A 66 -6.49 8.88 -6.07
N ALA A 67 -6.75 7.58 -5.93
CA ALA A 67 -8.10 7.06 -5.79
C ALA A 67 -8.21 6.12 -4.57
N GLN A 68 -9.40 6.08 -4.01
CA GLN A 68 -9.77 5.18 -2.91
C GLN A 68 -10.84 4.20 -3.39
N VAL A 69 -10.63 2.92 -3.12
CA VAL A 69 -11.67 1.90 -3.25
C VAL A 69 -12.35 1.69 -1.91
N LEU A 70 -13.67 1.65 -1.93
CA LEU A 70 -14.53 1.42 -0.77
C LEU A 70 -15.09 0.00 -0.86
N PHE A 71 -14.81 -0.84 0.14
CA PHE A 71 -15.25 -2.23 0.14
C PHE A 71 -15.44 -2.75 1.56
N LYS A 72 -16.06 -3.94 1.66
CA LYS A 72 -16.31 -4.65 2.92
C LYS A 72 -16.18 -6.14 2.70
N HIS A 73 -15.66 -6.88 3.67
CA HIS A 73 -15.65 -8.34 3.64
C HIS A 73 -17.04 -8.90 3.90
N ASN A 74 -17.47 -9.91 3.13
CA ASN A 74 -18.82 -10.46 3.21
C ASN A 74 -19.03 -11.33 4.47
N ASN A 75 -17.97 -11.97 4.98
CA ASN A 75 -18.04 -12.66 6.27
C ASN A 75 -17.82 -11.63 7.39
N LYS A 76 -18.85 -11.41 8.20
CA LYS A 76 -18.83 -10.46 9.33
C LYS A 76 -17.96 -10.91 10.50
N ASP A 77 -17.71 -12.22 10.62
CA ASP A 77 -16.88 -12.79 11.69
C ASP A 77 -15.38 -12.63 11.41
N LEU A 78 -15.02 -12.31 10.15
CA LEU A 78 -13.63 -12.07 9.79
C LEU A 78 -13.19 -10.69 10.27
N SER A 79 -12.38 -10.66 11.29
CA SER A 79 -11.93 -9.40 11.93
C SER A 79 -10.48 -9.51 12.41
N GLY A 80 -9.95 -8.39 12.91
CA GLY A 80 -8.64 -8.34 13.56
C GLY A 80 -7.51 -8.84 12.66
N LYS A 81 -6.69 -9.75 13.16
CA LYS A 81 -5.51 -10.28 12.45
C LYS A 81 -5.88 -11.10 11.21
N ASN A 82 -6.98 -11.84 11.26
CA ASN A 82 -7.43 -12.65 10.13
C ASN A 82 -7.86 -11.77 8.94
N LEU A 83 -8.54 -10.66 9.21
CA LEU A 83 -8.90 -9.69 8.18
C LEU A 83 -7.63 -9.03 7.60
N GLU A 84 -6.67 -8.62 8.43
CA GLU A 84 -5.40 -8.03 7.96
C GLU A 84 -4.62 -9.00 7.06
N ARG A 85 -4.58 -10.28 7.43
CA ARG A 85 -3.94 -11.33 6.61
C ARG A 85 -4.63 -11.46 5.25
N LYS A 86 -5.95 -11.51 5.23
CA LYS A 86 -6.72 -11.60 3.99
C LYS A 86 -6.51 -10.36 3.11
N LEU A 87 -6.45 -9.18 3.70
CA LEU A 87 -6.13 -7.94 3.00
C LEU A 87 -4.71 -7.94 2.45
N TYR A 88 -3.72 -8.41 3.22
CA TYR A 88 -2.34 -8.55 2.76
C TYR A 88 -2.24 -9.49 1.57
N GLU A 89 -2.83 -10.69 1.65
CA GLU A 89 -2.85 -11.66 0.56
C GLU A 89 -3.53 -11.09 -0.69
N THR A 90 -4.69 -10.44 -0.54
CA THR A 90 -5.41 -9.80 -1.64
C THR A 90 -4.57 -8.71 -2.30
N ARG A 91 -3.88 -7.87 -1.51
CA ARG A 91 -2.96 -6.87 -2.04
C ARG A 91 -1.86 -7.50 -2.88
N ARG A 92 -1.27 -8.60 -2.42
CA ARG A 92 -0.22 -9.29 -3.16
C ARG A 92 -0.73 -9.87 -4.49
N LYS A 93 -1.94 -10.43 -4.50
CA LYS A 93 -2.60 -10.90 -5.73
C LYS A 93 -2.78 -9.74 -6.72
N ILE A 94 -3.26 -8.58 -6.27
CA ILE A 94 -3.42 -7.38 -7.09
C ILE A 94 -2.07 -6.91 -7.65
N GLU A 95 -1.04 -6.80 -6.81
CA GLU A 95 0.30 -6.35 -7.22
C GLU A 95 0.92 -7.31 -8.25
N ASN A 96 0.78 -8.62 -8.06
CA ASN A 96 1.29 -9.62 -8.98
C ASN A 96 0.55 -9.57 -10.35
N GLU A 97 -0.76 -9.38 -10.37
CA GLU A 97 -1.52 -9.22 -11.61
C GLU A 97 -1.14 -7.92 -12.36
N ALA A 98 -0.91 -6.83 -11.62
CA ALA A 98 -0.42 -5.58 -12.21
C ALA A 98 0.97 -5.74 -12.84
N ILE A 99 1.88 -6.47 -12.19
CA ILE A 99 3.22 -6.77 -12.71
C ILE A 99 3.12 -7.63 -13.99
N LYS A 100 2.29 -8.68 -13.99
CA LYS A 100 2.07 -9.53 -15.18
C LYS A 100 1.59 -8.73 -16.39
N LYS A 101 0.78 -7.69 -16.15
CA LYS A 101 0.28 -6.79 -17.19
C LYS A 101 1.21 -5.61 -17.47
N SER A 102 2.37 -5.56 -16.84
CA SER A 102 3.38 -4.49 -17.01
C SER A 102 2.79 -3.08 -16.77
N LEU A 103 1.88 -2.94 -15.81
CA LEU A 103 1.26 -1.67 -15.48
C LEU A 103 2.23 -0.79 -14.68
N SER A 104 2.75 0.23 -15.33
CA SER A 104 3.58 1.26 -14.69
C SER A 104 2.73 2.34 -14.02
N GLY A 105 3.24 2.92 -12.92
CA GLY A 105 2.54 3.99 -12.20
C GLY A 105 1.36 3.54 -11.34
N PHE A 106 1.17 2.23 -11.17
CA PHE A 106 0.21 1.66 -10.24
C PHE A 106 0.89 1.29 -8.92
N TYR A 107 0.32 1.75 -7.81
CA TYR A 107 0.84 1.43 -6.47
C TYR A 107 -0.28 1.46 -5.43
N ILE A 108 -0.38 0.44 -4.61
CA ILE A 108 -1.32 0.41 -3.47
C ILE A 108 -0.61 0.99 -2.24
N CYS A 109 -1.01 2.19 -1.82
CA CYS A 109 -0.42 2.86 -0.67
C CYS A 109 -0.77 2.14 0.63
N SER A 110 -2.03 1.71 0.77
CA SER A 110 -2.50 0.95 1.93
C SER A 110 -3.60 -0.03 1.54
N LEU A 111 -3.59 -1.22 2.13
CA LEU A 111 -4.70 -2.18 2.11
C LEU A 111 -4.76 -2.87 3.48
N SER A 112 -5.22 -2.13 4.50
CA SER A 112 -5.27 -2.54 5.90
C SER A 112 -6.53 -2.01 6.57
N SER A 113 -7.20 -2.74 7.44
CA SER A 113 -8.35 -2.25 8.20
C SER A 113 -7.97 -1.27 9.32
N LYS A 114 -6.68 -1.10 9.60
CA LYS A 114 -6.17 -0.37 10.76
C LYS A 114 -5.49 0.96 10.42
N SER A 115 -4.93 1.09 9.21
CA SER A 115 -4.12 2.23 8.81
C SER A 115 -4.49 2.76 7.45
N ILE A 116 -4.28 4.04 7.25
CA ILE A 116 -4.36 4.74 5.97
C ILE A 116 -3.06 5.52 5.77
N ILE A 117 -2.59 5.64 4.54
CA ILE A 117 -1.30 6.25 4.23
C ILE A 117 -1.47 7.38 3.23
N TYR A 118 -1.21 8.59 3.69
CA TYR A 118 -1.09 9.78 2.87
C TYR A 118 0.39 10.07 2.63
N LYS A 119 0.83 10.04 1.39
CA LYS A 119 2.22 10.26 1.03
C LYS A 119 2.37 10.89 -0.34
N GLY A 120 3.54 11.46 -0.64
CA GLY A 120 3.79 12.06 -1.94
C GLY A 120 5.09 12.85 -2.02
N MET A 121 5.26 13.54 -3.14
CA MET A 121 6.43 14.38 -3.44
C MET A 121 6.12 15.85 -3.13
N PHE A 122 6.02 16.20 -1.86
CA PHE A 122 5.79 17.57 -1.38
C PHE A 122 6.58 17.84 -0.08
N LEU A 123 6.67 19.09 0.34
CA LEU A 123 7.25 19.45 1.61
C LEU A 123 6.32 19.01 2.76
N ALA A 124 6.89 18.68 3.90
CA ALA A 124 6.13 18.13 5.04
C ALA A 124 5.01 19.09 5.50
N GLU A 125 5.28 20.39 5.51
CA GLU A 125 4.30 21.42 5.87
C GLU A 125 3.13 21.51 4.90
N SER A 126 3.29 21.05 3.66
CA SER A 126 2.26 21.10 2.62
C SER A 126 1.32 19.89 2.61
N ILE A 127 1.48 18.93 3.51
CA ILE A 127 0.69 17.68 3.45
C ILE A 127 -0.81 17.93 3.59
N SER A 128 -1.24 18.77 4.52
CA SER A 128 -2.66 19.14 4.72
C SER A 128 -3.18 20.04 3.62
N ASP A 129 -2.32 20.87 3.02
CA ASP A 129 -2.71 21.71 1.91
C ASP A 129 -2.85 20.92 0.61
N PHE A 130 -2.09 19.83 0.47
CA PHE A 130 -2.20 18.92 -0.65
C PHE A 130 -3.38 17.97 -0.51
N TYR A 131 -3.50 17.27 0.62
CA TYR A 131 -4.59 16.34 0.91
C TYR A 131 -5.71 17.04 1.68
N ILE A 132 -6.73 17.50 0.97
CA ILE A 132 -7.83 18.29 1.56
C ILE A 132 -8.59 17.50 2.65
N ASP A 133 -8.63 16.18 2.56
CA ASP A 133 -9.24 15.32 3.59
C ASP A 133 -8.62 15.51 4.98
N LEU A 134 -7.33 15.88 5.06
CA LEU A 134 -6.64 16.09 6.35
C LEU A 134 -7.06 17.39 7.04
N GLN A 135 -7.78 18.27 6.35
CA GLN A 135 -8.34 19.50 6.93
C GLN A 135 -9.72 19.30 7.57
N ASP A 136 -10.34 18.13 7.36
CA ASP A 136 -11.64 17.81 7.95
C ASP A 136 -11.48 17.47 9.45
N GLU A 137 -12.11 18.23 10.33
CA GLU A 137 -12.07 18.05 11.79
C GLU A 137 -12.51 16.64 12.24
N ARG A 138 -13.27 15.93 11.40
CA ARG A 138 -13.69 14.55 11.65
C ARG A 138 -12.60 13.52 11.35
N PHE A 139 -11.51 13.95 10.70
CA PHE A 139 -10.36 13.10 10.43
C PHE A 139 -9.49 13.02 11.69
N VAL A 140 -9.83 12.07 12.55
CA VAL A 140 -9.13 11.84 13.82
C VAL A 140 -8.37 10.53 13.82
N SER A 141 -7.20 10.52 14.44
CA SER A 141 -6.36 9.32 14.60
C SER A 141 -5.82 9.23 16.02
N ARG A 142 -5.54 8.01 16.49
CA ARG A 142 -4.90 7.80 17.79
C ARG A 142 -3.43 8.21 17.78
N PHE A 143 -2.75 7.99 16.66
CA PHE A 143 -1.36 8.37 16.43
C PHE A 143 -1.10 8.49 14.93
N ALA A 144 -0.02 9.16 14.58
CA ALA A 144 0.48 9.24 13.22
C ALA A 144 1.98 8.91 13.20
N ILE A 145 2.40 8.13 12.22
CA ILE A 145 3.81 7.93 11.87
C ILE A 145 4.07 8.77 10.64
N PHE A 146 5.11 9.60 10.68
CA PHE A 146 5.46 10.46 9.56
C PHE A 146 6.96 10.42 9.25
N HIS A 147 7.33 10.75 8.03
CA HIS A 147 8.71 10.84 7.59
C HIS A 147 8.83 11.87 6.47
N GLN A 148 9.84 12.74 6.53
CA GLN A 148 10.00 13.85 5.59
C GLN A 148 10.95 13.56 4.43
N ARG A 149 11.69 12.46 4.48
CA ARG A 149 12.75 12.18 3.51
C ARG A 149 12.49 10.87 2.77
N PHE A 150 13.05 10.80 1.57
CA PHE A 150 13.23 9.54 0.84
C PHE A 150 14.40 8.76 1.42
N SER A 151 14.50 7.46 1.09
CA SER A 151 15.70 6.69 1.35
C SER A 151 16.90 7.31 0.65
N THR A 152 18.04 7.36 1.31
CA THR A 152 19.22 8.14 0.92
C THR A 152 19.73 7.82 -0.49
N ASN A 153 19.66 6.55 -0.90
CA ASN A 153 20.15 6.06 -2.19
C ASN A 153 19.03 5.82 -3.21
N THR A 154 17.90 6.52 -3.07
CA THR A 154 16.72 6.29 -3.89
C THR A 154 16.37 7.55 -4.69
N ALA A 155 16.12 7.41 -5.98
CA ALA A 155 15.55 8.48 -6.78
C ALA A 155 14.13 8.77 -6.30
N PRO A 156 13.77 10.03 -5.99
CA PRO A 156 12.46 10.39 -5.53
C PRO A 156 11.36 10.04 -6.54
N SER A 157 10.34 9.31 -6.07
CA SER A 157 9.12 9.01 -6.81
C SER A 157 7.93 8.92 -5.86
N TRP A 158 6.71 9.02 -6.38
CA TRP A 158 5.49 9.04 -5.55
C TRP A 158 5.31 7.75 -4.75
N ASP A 159 5.58 6.61 -5.34
CA ASP A 159 5.47 5.28 -4.72
C ASP A 159 6.54 5.02 -3.66
N LEU A 160 7.74 5.61 -3.85
CA LEU A 160 8.85 5.49 -2.90
C LEU A 160 8.87 6.60 -1.84
N ALA A 161 7.92 7.55 -1.86
CA ALA A 161 7.72 8.49 -0.76
C ALA A 161 7.39 7.74 0.54
N GLN A 162 7.83 8.31 1.65
CA GLN A 162 7.59 7.76 2.98
C GLN A 162 6.31 8.35 3.62
N PRO A 163 5.69 7.70 4.61
CA PRO A 163 6.03 6.37 5.12
C PRO A 163 5.64 5.25 4.15
N PHE A 164 6.21 4.08 4.36
CA PHE A 164 5.72 2.85 3.75
C PHE A 164 4.55 2.28 4.57
N ARG A 165 4.19 1.01 4.36
CA ARG A 165 2.98 0.41 4.97
C ARG A 165 3.17 0.00 6.43
N ALA A 166 4.37 -0.48 6.78
CA ALA A 166 4.71 -0.92 8.12
C ALA A 166 5.81 -0.06 8.77
N ILE A 167 6.66 0.58 7.97
CA ILE A 167 7.82 1.32 8.47
C ILE A 167 7.92 2.74 7.90
N ALA A 168 8.69 3.57 8.62
CA ALA A 168 9.21 4.85 8.17
C ALA A 168 10.72 4.84 8.48
N HIS A 169 11.57 4.83 7.45
CA HIS A 169 13.01 4.66 7.60
C HIS A 169 13.75 5.30 6.41
N ASN A 170 14.75 6.13 6.69
CA ASN A 170 15.46 6.89 5.66
C ASN A 170 16.48 6.07 4.82
N GLY A 171 16.55 4.76 4.97
CA GLY A 171 17.42 3.89 4.22
C GLY A 171 18.77 3.63 4.89
N GLU A 172 19.81 3.37 4.07
CA GLU A 172 21.15 2.97 4.50
C GLU A 172 21.18 1.58 5.16
N ILE A 173 20.40 0.65 4.61
CA ILE A 173 20.40 -0.75 5.06
C ILE A 173 21.65 -1.44 4.52
N ASN A 174 22.54 -1.83 5.44
CA ASN A 174 23.78 -2.48 5.11
C ASN A 174 23.55 -3.83 4.42
N THR A 175 24.46 -4.17 3.50
CA THR A 175 24.43 -5.47 2.80
C THR A 175 23.12 -5.74 2.06
N PHE A 176 22.47 -4.71 1.54
CA PHE A 176 21.14 -4.79 0.90
C PHE A 176 21.07 -5.90 -0.17
N ARG A 177 22.08 -5.99 -1.05
CA ARG A 177 22.13 -7.04 -2.09
C ARG A 177 22.20 -8.45 -1.48
N GLY A 178 22.98 -8.62 -0.43
CA GLY A 178 23.07 -9.89 0.29
C GLY A 178 21.74 -10.27 0.93
N ASN A 179 21.10 -9.32 1.62
CA ASN A 179 19.82 -9.52 2.27
C ASN A 179 18.72 -9.91 1.26
N LYS A 180 18.70 -9.26 0.08
CA LYS A 180 17.78 -9.65 -1.01
C LYS A 180 18.03 -11.09 -1.50
N ASN A 181 19.28 -11.48 -1.64
CA ASN A 181 19.62 -12.84 -2.06
C ASN A 181 19.22 -13.88 -1.00
N TRP A 182 19.46 -13.59 0.27
CA TRP A 182 19.00 -14.43 1.37
C TRP A 182 17.49 -14.58 1.38
N MET A 183 16.76 -13.47 1.17
CA MET A 183 15.28 -13.52 1.09
C MET A 183 14.80 -14.40 -0.06
N LYS A 184 15.44 -14.33 -1.23
CA LYS A 184 15.14 -15.21 -2.37
C LYS A 184 15.33 -16.69 -2.08
N VAL A 185 16.36 -17.05 -1.32
CA VAL A 185 16.58 -18.44 -0.89
C VAL A 185 15.50 -18.84 0.10
N HIS A 186 15.22 -17.99 1.09
CA HIS A 186 14.16 -18.22 2.06
C HIS A 186 12.78 -18.41 1.42
N GLU A 187 12.46 -17.63 0.37
CA GLU A 187 11.21 -17.75 -0.38
C GLU A 187 10.99 -19.15 -0.97
N GLN A 188 12.05 -19.90 -1.28
CA GLN A 188 11.94 -21.26 -1.83
C GLN A 188 11.46 -22.26 -0.79
N GLU A 189 11.79 -22.04 0.49
CA GLU A 189 11.46 -22.92 1.61
C GLU A 189 10.23 -22.41 2.41
N MET A 190 9.67 -21.24 2.01
CA MET A 190 8.51 -20.69 2.69
C MET A 190 7.30 -21.62 2.57
N ASP A 191 6.78 -22.04 3.71
CA ASP A 191 5.51 -22.75 3.85
C ASP A 191 4.70 -22.16 5.01
N SER A 192 3.38 -22.14 4.87
CA SER A 192 2.48 -21.67 5.94
C SER A 192 1.04 -22.10 5.68
N ASN A 193 0.42 -22.66 6.69
CA ASN A 193 -1.01 -22.98 6.69
C ASN A 193 -1.93 -21.77 6.96
N LEU A 194 -1.34 -20.58 7.14
CA LEU A 194 -2.06 -19.34 7.42
C LEU A 194 -2.56 -18.64 6.16
N PHE A 195 -2.01 -18.97 4.99
CA PHE A 195 -2.37 -18.40 3.70
C PHE A 195 -3.02 -19.46 2.81
N GLU A 196 -3.93 -19.02 1.95
CA GLU A 196 -4.57 -19.90 0.97
C GLU A 196 -3.55 -20.44 -0.05
N ASP A 197 -2.63 -19.57 -0.46
CA ASP A 197 -1.57 -19.91 -1.41
C ASP A 197 -0.37 -19.00 -1.17
N ILE A 198 0.70 -19.58 -0.65
CA ILE A 198 1.95 -18.88 -0.32
C ILE A 198 2.64 -18.32 -1.57
N GLU A 199 2.42 -18.91 -2.75
CA GLU A 199 3.02 -18.46 -4.00
C GLU A 199 2.54 -17.05 -4.38
N ASN A 200 1.33 -16.67 -4.00
CA ASN A 200 0.81 -15.32 -4.23
C ASN A 200 1.58 -14.23 -3.48
N LEU A 201 2.34 -14.60 -2.45
CA LEU A 201 3.15 -13.68 -1.66
C LEU A 201 4.53 -13.43 -2.27
N LYS A 202 4.96 -14.28 -3.22
CA LYS A 202 6.28 -14.20 -3.87
C LYS A 202 6.22 -13.33 -5.13
N PRO A 203 7.31 -12.62 -5.46
CA PRO A 203 8.47 -12.37 -4.61
C PRO A 203 8.09 -11.47 -3.43
N VAL A 204 8.62 -11.72 -2.25
CA VAL A 204 8.38 -10.89 -1.05
C VAL A 204 8.89 -9.48 -1.29
N ILE A 205 10.13 -9.35 -1.74
CA ILE A 205 10.73 -8.07 -2.09
C ILE A 205 10.42 -7.75 -3.55
N GLN A 206 9.66 -6.67 -3.75
CA GLN A 206 9.28 -6.22 -5.10
C GLN A 206 10.50 -5.75 -5.92
N PRO A 207 10.55 -6.02 -7.24
CA PRO A 207 11.57 -5.47 -8.13
C PRO A 207 11.54 -3.93 -8.15
N GLY A 208 12.72 -3.33 -8.30
CA GLY A 208 12.85 -1.87 -8.47
C GLY A 208 12.58 -1.05 -7.21
N THR A 209 12.42 -1.68 -6.05
CA THR A 209 12.13 -1.01 -4.78
C THR A 209 13.41 -0.46 -4.11
N SER A 210 13.26 0.54 -3.23
CA SER A 210 14.34 1.03 -2.38
C SER A 210 14.68 0.02 -1.26
N ASP A 211 15.79 0.24 -0.57
CA ASP A 211 16.19 -0.57 0.58
C ASP A 211 15.15 -0.55 1.71
N SER A 212 14.64 0.63 2.05
CA SER A 212 13.57 0.78 3.06
C SER A 212 12.26 0.13 2.61
N ALA A 213 11.88 0.27 1.33
CA ALA A 213 10.68 -0.36 0.82
C ALA A 213 10.82 -1.90 0.76
N ALA A 214 12.02 -2.41 0.49
CA ALA A 214 12.30 -3.84 0.58
C ALA A 214 12.16 -4.35 2.02
N LEU A 215 12.68 -3.60 3.00
CA LEU A 215 12.50 -3.92 4.42
C LEU A 215 11.01 -3.86 4.81
N ASP A 216 10.27 -2.86 4.34
CA ASP A 216 8.81 -2.77 4.55
C ASP A 216 8.07 -4.02 4.06
N ASN A 217 8.42 -4.52 2.87
CA ASN A 217 7.83 -5.75 2.33
C ASN A 217 8.09 -6.97 3.23
N VAL A 218 9.30 -7.09 3.77
CA VAL A 218 9.65 -8.17 4.72
C VAL A 218 8.92 -7.97 6.04
N CYS A 219 8.87 -6.75 6.58
CA CYS A 219 8.12 -6.45 7.80
C CYS A 219 6.64 -6.81 7.66
N LEU A 220 6.02 -6.50 6.52
CA LEU A 220 4.62 -6.84 6.26
C LEU A 220 4.38 -8.34 6.26
N LEU A 221 5.28 -9.14 5.68
CA LEU A 221 5.19 -10.59 5.72
C LEU A 221 5.21 -11.13 7.15
N TYR A 222 6.14 -10.64 7.97
CA TYR A 222 6.33 -11.14 9.34
C TYR A 222 5.41 -10.52 10.38
N THR A 223 4.77 -9.40 10.11
CA THR A 223 3.91 -8.70 11.07
C THR A 223 2.42 -8.78 10.74
N SER A 224 2.07 -9.15 9.52
CA SER A 224 0.67 -9.28 9.06
C SER A 224 0.05 -10.69 9.12
N PRO A 225 0.66 -11.74 9.53
CA PRO A 225 0.62 -12.37 10.83
C PRO A 225 2.02 -12.67 11.36
N SER A 226 2.36 -12.23 12.56
CA SER A 226 3.62 -12.61 13.17
C SER A 226 3.66 -14.13 13.42
N PRO A 227 4.73 -14.84 13.06
CA PRO A 227 4.94 -16.23 13.49
C PRO A 227 4.94 -16.41 15.01
N ARG A 228 5.17 -15.31 15.76
CA ARG A 228 5.13 -15.31 17.24
C ARG A 228 3.71 -15.31 17.82
N ASP A 229 2.69 -15.13 17.00
CA ASP A 229 1.28 -15.21 17.43
C ASP A 229 0.70 -16.62 17.30
N ILE A 230 1.55 -17.63 17.07
CA ILE A 230 1.19 -19.05 16.94
C ILE A 230 1.59 -19.84 18.21
N SER A 231 1.78 -19.19 19.33
CA SER A 231 1.94 -19.84 20.63
C SER A 231 0.66 -19.79 21.44
#